data_84b962e5b0c2b76a729e7d3c9489152c
#
_entry.id   84b962e5b0c2b76a729e7d3c9489152c
#
_cell.length_a   1.000
_cell.length_b   1.000
_cell.length_c   1.000
_cell.angle_alpha   90.00
_cell.angle_beta   90.00
_cell.angle_gamma   90.00
#
_symmetry.space_group_name_H-M   'P 1'
#
loop_
_entity.id
_entity.type
_entity.pdbx_description
1 polymer ?
#
loop_
_entity_poly.entity_id
_entity_poly.type
_entity_poly.pdbx_seq_one_letter_code
_entity_poly.pdbx_strand_id
1 'polypeptide(L)'
;MIALRLTRASELKPQAVSWLWPGRLALGSRSLLSGDPGLGKTFLALDWCARLSSGRPMPDGSPNPGPANAIVLSGEDDPKQTIRPRLEALGADLDRVFIPNPSDDFVDGPCLPSQWKQLDEAVAARDARLLVIDPITEFLDAGISLNSDVAARRALRPLKRLATRHQCAVLVLRHLNKSGRGPSIYRGGGSIGLLGACRSDWVVGRDPTQPDISVLAQVKNNLGPRQPSLAYRFEGGDGAPPNLVWLGTSSLQADQLVGPAGGGVKEKAGERARRVLKEIHALHLDFERVLGPANGDDRQVLDDWE
;
A
#
# COMPACT_ATOMS: atom_id res chain seq x y z
N MET A 1 38.98 7.29 -17.96
CA MET A 1 37.73 6.61 -18.30
C MET A 1 37.67 5.30 -17.55
N ILE A 2 36.57 5.01 -16.83
CA ILE A 2 36.39 3.69 -16.19
C ILE A 2 35.83 2.76 -17.26
N ALA A 3 36.56 1.72 -17.62
CA ALA A 3 36.11 0.73 -18.59
C ALA A 3 34.90 -0.07 -18.05
N LEU A 4 33.94 -0.40 -18.93
CA LEU A 4 32.84 -1.29 -18.61
C LEU A 4 33.41 -2.71 -18.35
N ARG A 5 33.21 -3.23 -17.14
CA ARG A 5 33.56 -4.61 -16.80
C ARG A 5 32.36 -5.51 -17.07
N LEU A 6 32.61 -6.59 -17.80
CA LEU A 6 31.61 -7.61 -18.09
C LEU A 6 31.99 -8.92 -17.40
N THR A 7 30.95 -9.60 -16.90
CA THR A 7 31.06 -10.93 -16.28
C THR A 7 30.21 -11.90 -17.08
N ARG A 8 30.67 -13.12 -17.28
CA ARG A 8 29.90 -14.16 -17.97
C ARG A 8 28.71 -14.57 -17.11
N ALA A 9 27.56 -14.79 -17.71
CA ALA A 9 26.38 -15.24 -17.00
C ALA A 9 26.59 -16.55 -16.22
N SER A 10 27.45 -17.45 -16.75
CA SER A 10 27.84 -18.71 -16.11
C SER A 10 28.67 -18.55 -14.83
N GLU A 11 29.29 -17.39 -14.64
CA GLU A 11 30.07 -17.06 -13.42
C GLU A 11 29.18 -16.50 -12.30
N LEU A 12 27.93 -16.12 -12.63
CA LEU A 12 26.98 -15.59 -11.68
C LEU A 12 26.25 -16.72 -10.96
N LYS A 13 26.29 -16.71 -9.63
CA LYS A 13 25.51 -17.65 -8.84
C LYS A 13 24.05 -17.15 -8.71
N PRO A 14 23.04 -17.96 -9.07
CA PRO A 14 21.65 -17.62 -8.85
C PRO A 14 21.38 -17.32 -7.38
N GLN A 15 20.61 -16.28 -7.10
CA GLN A 15 20.19 -15.91 -5.76
C GLN A 15 18.67 -15.79 -5.72
N ALA A 16 18.05 -16.36 -4.68
CA ALA A 16 16.64 -16.16 -4.43
C ALA A 16 16.37 -14.71 -4.01
N VAL A 17 15.16 -14.23 -4.30
CA VAL A 17 14.73 -12.91 -3.82
C VAL A 17 14.58 -12.96 -2.30
N SER A 18 15.26 -12.05 -1.62
CA SER A 18 15.10 -11.85 -0.19
C SER A 18 13.93 -10.89 0.07
N TRP A 19 13.09 -11.22 1.03
CA TRP A 19 11.87 -10.49 1.33
C TRP A 19 11.88 -9.94 2.75
N LEU A 20 11.48 -8.69 2.90
CA LEU A 20 11.07 -8.13 4.18
C LEU A 20 9.65 -8.59 4.52
N TRP A 21 8.78 -8.58 3.54
CA TRP A 21 7.43 -9.13 3.59
C TRP A 21 7.25 -10.09 2.41
N PRO A 22 7.17 -11.41 2.64
CA PRO A 22 7.16 -12.41 1.58
C PRO A 22 6.17 -12.11 0.45
N GLY A 23 6.64 -12.12 -0.80
CA GLY A 23 5.85 -11.82 -1.98
C GLY A 23 5.38 -10.36 -2.12
N ARG A 24 5.66 -9.50 -1.13
CA ARG A 24 5.11 -8.15 -1.05
C ARG A 24 6.18 -7.06 -1.04
N LEU A 25 7.11 -7.06 -0.10
CA LEU A 25 8.21 -6.10 0.00
C LEU A 25 9.55 -6.84 -0.10
N ALA A 26 10.23 -6.69 -1.22
CA ALA A 26 11.54 -7.31 -1.42
C ALA A 26 12.66 -6.42 -0.88
N LEU A 27 13.61 -7.02 -0.19
CA LEU A 27 14.88 -6.38 0.16
C LEU A 27 15.67 -6.08 -1.11
N GLY A 28 16.46 -5.03 -1.10
CA GLY A 28 17.22 -4.58 -2.26
C GLY A 28 16.38 -4.01 -3.40
N SER A 29 15.10 -3.71 -3.15
CA SER A 29 14.15 -3.29 -4.18
C SER A 29 13.31 -2.08 -3.76
N ARG A 30 12.60 -1.52 -4.72
CA ARG A 30 11.67 -0.40 -4.52
C ARG A 30 10.25 -0.86 -4.76
N SER A 31 9.37 -0.46 -3.87
CA SER A 31 7.92 -0.66 -3.95
C SER A 31 7.20 0.68 -3.94
N LEU A 32 6.03 0.74 -4.55
CA LEU A 32 5.19 1.93 -4.60
C LEU A 32 3.87 1.65 -3.92
N LEU A 33 3.43 2.57 -3.05
CA LEU A 33 2.10 2.56 -2.44
C LEU A 33 1.33 3.79 -2.92
N SER A 34 0.23 3.57 -3.62
CA SER A 34 -0.61 4.62 -4.20
C SER A 34 -2.01 4.58 -3.58
N GLY A 35 -2.70 5.70 -3.52
CA GLY A 35 -4.10 5.77 -3.08
C GLY A 35 -4.54 7.21 -2.89
N ASP A 36 -5.85 7.43 -2.84
CA ASP A 36 -6.42 8.74 -2.58
C ASP A 36 -6.06 9.25 -1.17
N PRO A 37 -6.08 10.56 -0.91
CA PRO A 37 -5.93 11.11 0.44
C PRO A 37 -6.95 10.50 1.42
N GLY A 38 -6.57 10.38 2.69
CA GLY A 38 -7.47 9.89 3.75
C GLY A 38 -7.70 8.38 3.79
N LEU A 39 -7.00 7.58 2.95
CA LEU A 39 -7.08 6.11 2.97
C LEU A 39 -6.06 5.45 3.93
N GLY A 40 -5.29 6.24 4.69
CA GLY A 40 -4.37 5.71 5.69
C GLY A 40 -3.06 5.13 5.14
N LYS A 41 -2.58 5.57 3.97
CA LYS A 41 -1.30 5.10 3.40
C LYS A 41 -0.12 5.24 4.36
N THR A 42 0.02 6.42 4.98
CA THR A 42 1.03 6.68 6.02
C THR A 42 0.89 5.70 7.18
N PHE A 43 -0.35 5.48 7.65
CA PHE A 43 -0.63 4.54 8.73
C PHE A 43 -0.21 3.11 8.40
N LEU A 44 -0.48 2.65 7.16
CA LEU A 44 -0.02 1.33 6.69
C LEU A 44 1.51 1.24 6.67
N ALA A 45 2.18 2.27 6.17
CA ALA A 45 3.64 2.31 6.15
C ALA A 45 4.23 2.28 7.56
N LEU A 46 3.62 3.01 8.52
CA LEU A 46 4.00 3.00 9.92
C LEU A 46 3.70 1.65 10.61
N ASP A 47 2.59 0.96 10.28
CA ASP A 47 2.32 -0.40 10.76
C ASP A 47 3.39 -1.38 10.30
N TRP A 48 3.86 -1.25 9.06
CA TRP A 48 4.96 -2.11 8.57
C TRP A 48 6.28 -1.80 9.27
N CYS A 49 6.56 -0.52 9.56
CA CYS A 49 7.70 -0.13 10.40
C CYS A 49 7.57 -0.68 11.82
N ALA A 50 6.37 -0.59 12.41
CA ALA A 50 6.10 -1.09 13.76
C ALA A 50 6.26 -2.61 13.86
N ARG A 51 5.74 -3.35 12.88
CA ARG A 51 5.92 -4.81 12.82
C ARG A 51 7.37 -5.20 12.62
N LEU A 52 8.08 -4.51 11.72
CA LEU A 52 9.50 -4.76 11.47
C LEU A 52 10.32 -4.49 12.72
N SER A 53 10.13 -3.35 13.38
CA SER A 53 10.91 -2.94 14.55
C SER A 53 10.69 -3.87 15.75
N SER A 54 9.46 -4.33 15.97
CA SER A 54 9.08 -5.22 17.07
C SER A 54 9.23 -6.71 16.77
N GLY A 55 9.51 -7.09 15.51
CA GLY A 55 9.61 -8.50 15.10
C GLY A 55 8.28 -9.23 15.00
N ARG A 56 7.15 -8.52 15.06
CA ARG A 56 5.80 -9.11 14.94
C ARG A 56 5.53 -9.61 13.53
N PRO A 57 4.69 -10.66 13.35
CA PRO A 57 4.28 -11.12 12.03
C PRO A 57 3.69 -9.99 11.18
N MET A 58 3.84 -10.10 9.86
CA MET A 58 3.25 -9.15 8.91
C MET A 58 1.71 -9.27 8.89
N PRO A 59 0.97 -8.32 8.28
CA PRO A 59 -0.50 -8.29 8.32
C PRO A 59 -1.22 -9.56 7.86
N ASP A 60 -0.61 -10.34 6.99
CA ASP A 60 -1.14 -11.62 6.49
C ASP A 60 -0.67 -12.84 7.30
N GLY A 61 -0.05 -12.60 8.45
CA GLY A 61 0.50 -13.66 9.32
C GLY A 61 1.85 -14.22 8.84
N SER A 62 2.38 -13.76 7.71
CA SER A 62 3.69 -14.21 7.23
C SER A 62 4.82 -13.77 8.17
N PRO A 63 5.92 -14.54 8.24
CA PRO A 63 7.02 -14.23 9.14
C PRO A 63 7.69 -12.92 8.75
N ASN A 64 8.15 -12.21 9.77
CA ASN A 64 9.01 -11.06 9.67
C ASN A 64 10.49 -11.54 9.82
N PRO A 65 11.47 -10.95 9.10
CA PRO A 65 12.87 -11.37 9.19
C PRO A 65 13.52 -11.12 10.57
N GLY A 66 12.75 -10.65 11.55
CA GLY A 66 13.18 -10.35 12.92
C GLY A 66 13.26 -8.86 13.18
N PRO A 67 13.45 -8.40 14.42
CA PRO A 67 13.54 -6.98 14.70
C PRO A 67 14.64 -6.32 13.87
N ALA A 68 14.26 -5.26 13.13
CA ALA A 68 15.20 -4.50 12.31
C ALA A 68 14.81 -3.01 12.25
N ASN A 69 15.76 -2.20 11.82
CA ASN A 69 15.61 -0.76 11.82
C ASN A 69 14.84 -0.28 10.57
N ALA A 70 14.02 0.75 10.77
CA ALA A 70 13.32 1.47 9.73
C ALA A 70 13.67 2.96 9.75
N ILE A 71 13.67 3.60 8.58
CA ILE A 71 13.76 5.06 8.43
C ILE A 71 12.46 5.54 7.79
N VAL A 72 11.86 6.59 8.35
CA VAL A 72 10.64 7.22 7.86
C VAL A 72 10.96 8.68 7.51
N LEU A 73 10.87 9.00 6.23
CA LEU A 73 10.83 10.38 5.73
C LEU A 73 9.38 10.75 5.53
N SER A 74 8.88 11.72 6.28
CA SER A 74 7.53 12.28 6.15
C SER A 74 7.61 13.76 5.88
N GLY A 75 7.05 14.21 4.76
CA GLY A 75 7.00 15.62 4.38
C GLY A 75 5.68 16.31 4.74
N GLU A 76 4.67 15.55 5.16
CA GLU A 76 3.33 16.09 5.49
C GLU A 76 3.01 15.99 6.99
N ASP A 77 3.45 14.95 7.66
CA ASP A 77 3.09 14.66 9.05
C ASP A 77 4.19 15.09 10.03
N ASP A 78 3.80 15.81 11.10
CA ASP A 78 4.73 16.23 12.17
C ASP A 78 5.27 15.02 12.96
N PRO A 79 6.59 14.93 13.18
CA PRO A 79 7.20 13.81 13.88
C PRO A 79 6.69 13.59 15.31
N LYS A 80 6.44 14.68 16.07
CA LYS A 80 6.06 14.61 17.48
C LYS A 80 4.55 14.48 17.68
N GLN A 81 3.77 15.19 16.86
CA GLN A 81 2.32 15.25 17.02
C GLN A 81 1.61 14.10 16.30
N THR A 82 2.21 13.55 15.26
CA THR A 82 1.53 12.59 14.39
C THR A 82 2.28 11.27 14.28
N ILE A 83 3.56 11.28 13.82
CA ILE A 83 4.28 10.05 13.52
C ILE A 83 4.54 9.23 14.79
N ARG A 84 5.14 9.85 15.82
CA ARG A 84 5.46 9.17 17.06
C ARG A 84 4.23 8.59 17.78
N PRO A 85 3.13 9.32 18.00
CA PRO A 85 1.92 8.75 18.62
C PRO A 85 1.33 7.58 17.85
N ARG A 86 1.36 7.62 16.50
CA ARG A 86 0.90 6.51 15.66
C ARG A 86 1.79 5.28 15.81
N LEU A 87 3.13 5.45 15.84
CA LEU A 87 4.07 4.36 16.05
C LEU A 87 3.88 3.70 17.43
N GLU A 88 3.65 4.49 18.49
CA GLU A 88 3.33 4.00 19.82
C GLU A 88 2.03 3.18 19.84
N ALA A 89 0.97 3.72 19.23
CA ALA A 89 -0.33 3.03 19.12
C ALA A 89 -0.22 1.72 18.31
N LEU A 90 0.64 1.70 17.30
CA LEU A 90 0.94 0.52 16.49
C LEU A 90 1.91 -0.46 17.17
N GLY A 91 2.41 -0.17 18.38
CA GLY A 91 3.31 -1.04 19.13
C GLY A 91 4.69 -1.20 18.49
N ALA A 92 5.25 -0.11 17.96
CA ALA A 92 6.60 -0.09 17.43
C ALA A 92 7.65 -0.17 18.56
N ASP A 93 8.78 -0.80 18.26
CA ASP A 93 10.02 -0.53 19.02
C ASP A 93 10.59 0.80 18.50
N LEU A 94 10.38 1.86 19.29
CA LEU A 94 10.74 3.23 18.90
C LEU A 94 12.26 3.44 18.77
N ASP A 95 13.08 2.63 19.43
CA ASP A 95 14.55 2.70 19.32
C ASP A 95 15.06 2.19 17.96
N ARG A 96 14.16 1.57 17.18
CA ARG A 96 14.44 1.02 15.84
C ARG A 96 13.76 1.77 14.70
N VAL A 97 13.00 2.82 15.00
CA VAL A 97 12.37 3.67 13.96
C VAL A 97 12.99 5.06 13.99
N PHE A 98 13.66 5.42 12.92
CA PHE A 98 14.39 6.68 12.79
C PHE A 98 13.66 7.66 11.90
N ILE A 99 13.60 8.91 12.31
CA ILE A 99 12.98 10.04 11.59
C ILE A 99 14.02 11.16 11.49
N PRO A 100 13.99 12.02 10.45
CA PRO A 100 14.85 13.21 10.41
C PRO A 100 14.71 14.02 11.70
N ASN A 101 15.81 14.54 12.19
CA ASN A 101 15.82 15.34 13.41
C ASN A 101 15.17 16.69 13.14
N PRO A 102 14.08 17.06 13.83
CA PRO A 102 13.40 18.34 13.58
C PRO A 102 14.23 19.58 13.96
N SER A 103 15.40 19.41 14.54
CA SER A 103 16.33 20.51 14.89
C SER A 103 17.46 20.69 13.87
N ASP A 104 17.54 19.83 12.83
CA ASP A 104 18.55 19.89 11.79
C ASP A 104 18.09 20.74 10.60
N ASP A 105 19.04 21.22 9.80
CA ASP A 105 18.76 21.97 8.53
C ASP A 105 18.02 21.10 7.49
N PHE A 106 17.92 19.79 7.72
CA PHE A 106 17.22 18.79 6.90
C PHE A 106 15.96 18.26 7.59
N VAL A 107 15.24 19.13 8.29
CA VAL A 107 14.00 18.76 8.99
C VAL A 107 13.00 18.06 8.06
N ASP A 108 12.96 18.46 6.79
CA ASP A 108 12.10 17.89 5.76
C ASP A 108 12.74 16.68 5.05
N GLY A 109 14.00 16.34 5.39
CA GLY A 109 14.76 15.26 4.76
C GLY A 109 15.51 15.66 3.48
N PRO A 110 16.26 14.73 2.87
CA PRO A 110 17.10 15.02 1.72
C PRO A 110 16.30 15.10 0.41
N CYS A 111 16.60 16.10 -0.44
CA CYS A 111 16.04 16.20 -1.78
C CYS A 111 16.68 15.20 -2.77
N LEU A 112 15.87 14.65 -3.65
CA LEU A 112 16.26 13.63 -4.63
C LEU A 112 16.19 14.17 -6.08
N PRO A 113 17.17 13.89 -6.92
CA PRO A 113 18.32 13.01 -6.69
C PRO A 113 19.57 13.72 -6.14
N SER A 114 19.58 15.03 -5.88
CA SER A 114 20.82 15.76 -5.55
C SER A 114 21.45 15.30 -4.23
N GLN A 115 20.66 15.09 -3.19
CA GLN A 115 21.11 14.77 -1.84
C GLN A 115 21.05 13.28 -1.48
N TRP A 116 20.93 12.40 -2.46
CA TRP A 116 20.78 10.95 -2.23
C TRP A 116 21.90 10.33 -1.38
N LYS A 117 23.11 10.92 -1.39
CA LYS A 117 24.24 10.38 -0.62
C LYS A 117 24.01 10.45 0.88
N GLN A 118 23.39 11.53 1.38
CA GLN A 118 23.03 11.66 2.79
C GLN A 118 22.07 10.56 3.22
N LEU A 119 21.11 10.23 2.36
CA LEU A 119 20.18 9.13 2.60
C LEU A 119 20.88 7.75 2.56
N ASP A 120 21.84 7.56 1.63
CA ASP A 120 22.66 6.35 1.54
C ASP A 120 23.50 6.14 2.83
N GLU A 121 24.10 7.21 3.34
CA GLU A 121 24.85 7.23 4.58
C GLU A 121 23.96 6.97 5.81
N ALA A 122 22.77 7.58 5.87
CA ALA A 122 21.81 7.36 6.96
C ALA A 122 21.33 5.90 7.00
N VAL A 123 21.00 5.31 5.85
CA VAL A 123 20.61 3.89 5.75
C VAL A 123 21.74 2.98 6.18
N ALA A 124 22.97 3.28 5.78
CA ALA A 124 24.16 2.52 6.20
C ALA A 124 24.42 2.62 7.71
N ALA A 125 24.41 3.84 8.26
CA ALA A 125 24.70 4.10 9.67
C ALA A 125 23.67 3.45 10.62
N ARG A 126 22.43 3.27 10.17
CA ARG A 126 21.35 2.65 10.96
C ARG A 126 21.10 1.19 10.61
N ASP A 127 21.84 0.59 9.66
CA ASP A 127 21.54 -0.74 9.09
C ASP A 127 20.04 -0.91 8.81
N ALA A 128 19.42 0.11 8.17
CA ALA A 128 18.00 0.12 7.98
C ALA A 128 17.56 -0.89 6.92
N ARG A 129 16.55 -1.69 7.24
CA ARG A 129 15.96 -2.68 6.34
C ARG A 129 14.72 -2.18 5.63
N LEU A 130 14.10 -1.11 6.13
CA LEU A 130 12.99 -0.42 5.50
C LEU A 130 13.25 1.08 5.46
N LEU A 131 13.09 1.68 4.29
CA LEU A 131 13.08 3.12 4.08
C LEU A 131 11.71 3.50 3.52
N VAL A 132 10.96 4.33 4.23
CA VAL A 132 9.68 4.90 3.82
C VAL A 132 9.91 6.34 3.37
N ILE A 133 9.32 6.73 2.23
CA ILE A 133 9.33 8.11 1.71
C ILE A 133 7.88 8.53 1.43
N ASP A 134 7.35 9.46 2.22
CA ASP A 134 5.91 9.80 2.27
C ASP A 134 5.63 11.30 2.32
N PRO A 135 5.05 11.88 1.26
CA PRO A 135 5.03 11.37 -0.11
C PRO A 135 6.32 11.70 -0.86
N ILE A 136 6.62 10.99 -1.93
CA ILE A 136 7.83 11.21 -2.73
C ILE A 136 7.92 12.64 -3.30
N THR A 137 6.79 13.30 -3.51
CA THR A 137 6.72 14.66 -4.06
C THR A 137 7.44 15.70 -3.21
N GLU A 138 7.41 15.54 -1.90
CA GLU A 138 8.05 16.46 -0.95
C GLU A 138 9.58 16.34 -0.93
N PHE A 139 10.11 15.21 -1.45
CA PHE A 139 11.54 14.90 -1.43
C PHE A 139 12.19 14.99 -2.82
N LEU A 140 11.59 15.71 -3.76
CA LEU A 140 12.16 15.89 -5.09
C LEU A 140 12.85 17.24 -5.22
N ASP A 141 13.97 17.25 -5.94
CA ASP A 141 14.63 18.50 -6.31
C ASP A 141 13.67 19.43 -7.06
N ALA A 142 13.83 20.73 -6.88
CA ALA A 142 13.04 21.74 -7.56
C ALA A 142 13.04 21.53 -9.08
N GLY A 143 11.85 21.63 -9.69
CA GLY A 143 11.67 21.46 -11.13
C GLY A 143 11.56 20.01 -11.61
N ILE A 144 11.65 19.01 -10.73
CA ILE A 144 11.39 17.62 -11.11
C ILE A 144 9.88 17.36 -11.12
N SER A 145 9.36 17.04 -12.30
CA SER A 145 7.95 16.63 -12.46
C SER A 145 7.82 15.12 -12.59
N LEU A 146 7.01 14.52 -11.71
CA LEU A 146 6.65 13.09 -11.82
C LEU A 146 5.73 12.79 -13.01
N ASN A 147 5.22 13.79 -13.72
CA ASN A 147 4.46 13.60 -14.94
C ASN A 147 5.35 13.21 -16.13
N SER A 148 6.67 13.43 -16.02
CA SER A 148 7.65 12.97 -17.00
C SER A 148 8.24 11.63 -16.59
N ASP A 149 8.10 10.60 -17.44
CA ASP A 149 8.69 9.28 -17.24
C ASP A 149 10.20 9.33 -17.03
N VAL A 150 10.88 10.16 -17.82
CA VAL A 150 12.32 10.32 -17.77
C VAL A 150 12.73 10.96 -16.42
N ALA A 151 12.04 12.03 -16.00
CA ALA A 151 12.33 12.71 -14.75
C ALA A 151 12.05 11.80 -13.53
N ALA A 152 10.92 11.10 -13.52
CA ALA A 152 10.57 10.15 -12.46
C ALA A 152 11.61 9.03 -12.31
N ARG A 153 12.02 8.41 -13.42
CA ARG A 153 13.07 7.37 -13.42
C ARG A 153 14.42 7.90 -12.96
N ARG A 154 14.78 9.13 -13.37
CA ARG A 154 16.02 9.79 -12.97
C ARG A 154 16.04 10.06 -11.47
N ALA A 155 14.97 10.59 -10.91
CA ALA A 155 14.84 10.88 -9.49
C ALA A 155 14.96 9.61 -8.63
N LEU A 156 14.32 8.50 -9.04
CA LEU A 156 14.33 7.24 -8.30
C LEU A 156 15.56 6.34 -8.56
N ARG A 157 16.42 6.69 -9.51
CA ARG A 157 17.60 5.87 -9.84
C ARG A 157 18.57 5.70 -8.66
N PRO A 158 18.88 6.74 -7.85
CA PRO A 158 19.70 6.59 -6.66
C PRO A 158 19.12 5.62 -5.65
N LEU A 159 17.80 5.64 -5.42
CA LEU A 159 17.12 4.73 -4.49
C LEU A 159 17.28 3.25 -4.89
N LYS A 160 17.41 2.95 -6.19
CA LYS A 160 17.74 1.58 -6.63
C LYS A 160 19.12 1.14 -6.15
N ARG A 161 20.11 2.04 -6.25
CA ARG A 161 21.49 1.75 -5.83
C ARG A 161 21.56 1.56 -4.32
N LEU A 162 20.93 2.45 -3.57
CA LEU A 162 20.80 2.38 -2.11
C LEU A 162 20.15 1.06 -1.69
N ALA A 163 18.96 0.75 -2.21
CA ALA A 163 18.24 -0.48 -1.89
C ALA A 163 19.13 -1.72 -2.11
N THR A 164 19.76 -1.84 -3.29
CA THR A 164 20.59 -3.00 -3.63
C THR A 164 21.84 -3.08 -2.76
N ARG A 165 22.51 -1.94 -2.48
CA ARG A 165 23.75 -1.90 -1.69
C ARG A 165 23.51 -2.36 -0.26
N HIS A 166 22.44 -1.86 0.37
CA HIS A 166 22.17 -2.08 1.80
C HIS A 166 21.15 -3.20 2.05
N GLN A 167 20.69 -3.89 0.99
CA GLN A 167 19.61 -4.87 1.12
C GLN A 167 18.43 -4.31 1.92
N CYS A 168 18.08 -3.05 1.62
CA CYS A 168 16.98 -2.30 2.20
C CYS A 168 15.77 -2.32 1.28
N ALA A 169 14.57 -2.56 1.81
CA ALA A 169 13.33 -2.35 1.08
C ALA A 169 13.00 -0.85 1.08
N VAL A 170 12.78 -0.27 -0.10
CA VAL A 170 12.40 1.14 -0.23
C VAL A 170 10.93 1.22 -0.59
N LEU A 171 10.12 1.79 0.29
CA LEU A 171 8.69 2.03 0.10
C LEU A 171 8.46 3.50 -0.22
N VAL A 172 7.95 3.78 -1.41
CA VAL A 172 7.63 5.13 -1.88
C VAL A 172 6.12 5.31 -1.86
N LEU A 173 5.64 6.35 -1.22
CA LEU A 173 4.22 6.69 -1.18
C LEU A 173 3.90 7.83 -2.15
N ARG A 174 2.70 7.77 -2.74
CA ARG A 174 2.16 8.87 -3.55
C ARG A 174 0.64 8.95 -3.46
N HIS A 175 0.12 10.15 -3.76
CA HIS A 175 -1.31 10.35 -3.98
C HIS A 175 -1.72 9.98 -5.41
N LEU A 176 -2.98 9.55 -5.59
CA LEU A 176 -3.58 9.38 -6.91
C LEU A 176 -4.12 10.71 -7.44
N ASN A 177 -4.08 10.92 -8.77
CA ASN A 177 -4.71 12.08 -9.40
C ASN A 177 -6.22 11.90 -9.48
N LYS A 178 -6.96 12.93 -9.07
CA LYS A 178 -8.45 12.97 -9.13
C LYS A 178 -9.02 12.92 -10.56
N SER A 179 -8.23 13.30 -11.57
CA SER A 179 -8.68 13.48 -12.96
C SER A 179 -8.49 12.25 -13.88
N GLY A 180 -7.89 11.17 -13.40
CA GLY A 180 -7.57 10.01 -14.23
C GLY A 180 -8.80 9.13 -14.52
N ARG A 181 -9.19 8.99 -15.81
CA ARG A 181 -10.09 7.93 -16.30
C ARG A 181 -9.23 6.78 -16.82
N GLY A 182 -9.51 5.51 -16.41
CA GLY A 182 -8.81 4.34 -16.93
C GLY A 182 -8.39 3.33 -15.86
N PRO A 183 -7.68 2.23 -16.26
CA PRO A 183 -7.19 1.21 -15.36
C PRO A 183 -6.33 1.75 -14.23
N SER A 184 -6.33 1.09 -13.08
CA SER A 184 -5.63 1.48 -11.85
C SER A 184 -4.15 1.79 -12.06
N ILE A 185 -3.50 1.05 -12.97
CA ILE A 185 -2.10 1.23 -13.34
C ILE A 185 -1.77 2.62 -13.92
N TYR A 186 -2.77 3.32 -14.50
CA TYR A 186 -2.60 4.63 -15.13
C TYR A 186 -3.15 5.80 -14.33
N ARG A 187 -3.86 5.56 -13.21
CA ARG A 187 -4.51 6.62 -12.41
C ARG A 187 -3.61 7.30 -11.39
N GLY A 188 -2.39 6.84 -11.23
CA GLY A 188 -1.45 7.50 -10.33
C GLY A 188 -1.06 8.88 -10.84
N GLY A 189 -1.06 9.87 -9.95
CA GLY A 189 -0.44 11.18 -10.20
C GLY A 189 1.03 11.00 -10.56
N GLY A 190 1.37 11.32 -11.81
CA GLY A 190 2.69 11.06 -12.34
C GLY A 190 2.67 10.04 -13.46
N SER A 191 3.79 9.95 -14.13
CA SER A 191 3.96 9.11 -15.30
C SER A 191 3.98 7.61 -14.96
N ILE A 192 3.77 6.79 -15.98
CA ILE A 192 4.09 5.35 -15.99
C ILE A 192 5.53 5.09 -15.53
N GLY A 193 6.39 6.10 -15.61
CA GLY A 193 7.80 6.05 -15.17
C GLY A 193 7.99 5.71 -13.70
N LEU A 194 7.13 6.21 -12.83
CA LEU A 194 7.18 5.88 -11.39
C LEU A 194 6.85 4.39 -11.16
N LEU A 195 5.75 3.92 -11.77
CA LEU A 195 5.37 2.50 -11.77
C LEU A 195 6.46 1.62 -12.39
N GLY A 196 7.00 2.06 -13.52
CA GLY A 196 8.09 1.36 -14.23
C GLY A 196 9.39 1.29 -13.43
N ALA A 197 9.61 2.25 -12.52
CA ALA A 197 10.79 2.30 -11.67
C ALA A 197 10.73 1.33 -10.48
N CYS A 198 9.54 0.94 -10.01
CA CYS A 198 9.33 0.03 -8.89
C CYS A 198 9.12 -1.41 -9.34
N ARG A 199 9.37 -2.38 -8.46
CA ARG A 199 9.23 -3.81 -8.73
C ARG A 199 7.95 -4.41 -8.18
N SER A 200 7.41 -3.84 -7.11
CA SER A 200 6.12 -4.18 -6.52
C SER A 200 5.33 -2.88 -6.34
N ASP A 201 4.11 -2.85 -6.83
CA ASP A 201 3.26 -1.67 -6.78
C ASP A 201 1.92 -2.03 -6.16
N TRP A 202 1.48 -1.19 -5.24
CA TRP A 202 0.28 -1.35 -4.43
C TRP A 202 -0.65 -0.18 -4.60
N VAL A 203 -1.93 -0.45 -4.47
CA VAL A 203 -2.96 0.57 -4.39
C VAL A 203 -3.84 0.33 -3.19
N VAL A 204 -4.26 1.41 -2.56
CA VAL A 204 -5.28 1.42 -1.53
C VAL A 204 -6.53 2.07 -2.09
N GLY A 205 -7.67 1.44 -1.84
CA GLY A 205 -8.99 1.98 -2.15
C GLY A 205 -10.02 1.53 -1.13
N ARG A 206 -11.18 2.16 -1.14
CA ARG A 206 -12.31 1.72 -0.31
C ARG A 206 -13.01 0.54 -0.97
N ASP A 207 -13.53 -0.36 -0.13
CA ASP A 207 -14.46 -1.38 -0.61
C ASP A 207 -15.74 -0.69 -1.13
N PRO A 208 -16.13 -0.93 -2.39
CA PRO A 208 -17.30 -0.28 -2.97
C PRO A 208 -18.63 -0.68 -2.31
N THR A 209 -18.66 -1.79 -1.59
CA THR A 209 -19.84 -2.30 -0.89
C THR A 209 -19.85 -2.02 0.61
N GLN A 210 -18.65 -1.81 1.18
CA GLN A 210 -18.44 -1.54 2.61
C GLN A 210 -17.51 -0.33 2.79
N PRO A 211 -18.05 0.91 2.77
CA PRO A 211 -17.25 2.14 2.75
C PRO A 211 -16.29 2.33 3.94
N ASP A 212 -16.55 1.68 5.06
CA ASP A 212 -15.69 1.72 6.26
C ASP A 212 -14.47 0.80 6.14
N ILE A 213 -14.48 -0.11 5.16
CA ILE A 213 -13.38 -1.02 4.86
C ILE A 213 -12.53 -0.44 3.73
N SER A 214 -11.23 -0.46 3.94
CA SER A 214 -10.24 -0.17 2.92
C SER A 214 -9.51 -1.46 2.53
N VAL A 215 -9.02 -1.51 1.30
CA VAL A 215 -8.33 -2.69 0.76
C VAL A 215 -6.99 -2.27 0.17
N LEU A 216 -5.95 -3.02 0.54
CA LEU A 216 -4.62 -2.95 -0.04
C LEU A 216 -4.50 -4.02 -1.12
N ALA A 217 -4.42 -3.62 -2.38
CA ALA A 217 -4.31 -4.54 -3.51
C ALA A 217 -2.99 -4.37 -4.28
N GLN A 218 -2.42 -5.48 -4.71
CA GLN A 218 -1.20 -5.46 -5.52
C GLN A 218 -1.53 -5.25 -7.00
N VAL A 219 -1.04 -4.14 -7.56
CA VAL A 219 -1.19 -3.79 -8.98
C VAL A 219 -0.22 -4.59 -9.83
N LYS A 220 1.03 -4.72 -9.33
CA LYS A 220 2.13 -5.32 -10.07
C LYS A 220 3.13 -5.98 -9.12
N ASN A 221 3.65 -7.13 -9.53
CA ASN A 221 4.80 -7.78 -8.90
C ASN A 221 5.72 -8.37 -9.97
N ASN A 222 6.92 -7.82 -10.10
CA ASN A 222 7.91 -8.29 -11.06
C ASN A 222 8.91 -9.31 -10.47
N LEU A 223 8.73 -9.66 -9.20
CA LEU A 223 9.65 -10.53 -8.46
C LEU A 223 9.01 -11.87 -8.05
N GLY A 224 7.70 -12.02 -8.31
CA GLY A 224 6.94 -13.21 -8.00
C GLY A 224 5.46 -13.07 -8.39
N PRO A 225 4.61 -14.04 -8.02
CA PRO A 225 3.18 -13.94 -8.24
C PRO A 225 2.56 -12.79 -7.43
N ARG A 226 1.44 -12.26 -7.93
CA ARG A 226 0.66 -11.29 -7.17
C ARG A 226 0.11 -11.94 -5.90
N GLN A 227 0.16 -11.18 -4.82
CA GLN A 227 -0.37 -11.62 -3.54
C GLN A 227 -1.85 -11.26 -3.39
N PRO A 228 -2.63 -12.01 -2.62
CA PRO A 228 -4.01 -11.67 -2.29
C PRO A 228 -4.11 -10.26 -1.71
N SER A 229 -5.20 -9.54 -2.04
CA SER A 229 -5.51 -8.26 -1.43
C SER A 229 -5.81 -8.43 0.06
N LEU A 230 -5.57 -7.40 0.86
CA LEU A 230 -5.81 -7.40 2.31
C LEU A 230 -6.79 -6.29 2.66
N ALA A 231 -7.83 -6.64 3.40
CA ALA A 231 -8.79 -5.69 3.93
C ALA A 231 -8.35 -5.16 5.30
N TYR A 232 -8.67 -3.90 5.58
CA TYR A 232 -8.42 -3.27 6.87
C TYR A 232 -9.44 -2.15 7.13
N ARG A 233 -9.58 -1.77 8.39
CA ARG A 233 -10.35 -0.60 8.82
C ARG A 233 -9.65 0.12 9.96
N PHE A 234 -10.08 1.34 10.20
CA PHE A 234 -9.68 2.11 11.37
C PHE A 234 -10.81 2.11 12.40
N GLU A 235 -10.45 1.93 13.66
CA GLU A 235 -11.39 1.93 14.79
C GLU A 235 -10.97 2.97 15.84
N GLY A 236 -11.93 3.66 16.43
CA GLY A 236 -11.65 4.71 17.42
C GLY A 236 -11.14 5.99 16.76
N GLY A 237 -10.41 6.81 17.53
CA GLY A 237 -9.81 8.07 17.04
C GLY A 237 -10.27 9.31 17.78
N ASP A 238 -11.11 9.19 18.81
CA ASP A 238 -11.56 10.32 19.63
C ASP A 238 -10.43 10.83 20.53
N GLY A 239 -9.62 11.74 19.98
CA GLY A 239 -8.48 12.35 20.68
C GLY A 239 -7.19 11.52 20.75
N ALA A 240 -7.19 10.30 20.23
CA ALA A 240 -6.03 9.42 20.11
C ALA A 240 -5.86 8.91 18.66
N PRO A 241 -4.68 8.42 18.26
CA PRO A 241 -4.54 7.76 16.96
C PRO A 241 -5.50 6.56 16.86
N PRO A 242 -6.20 6.39 15.72
CA PRO A 242 -7.10 5.27 15.54
C PRO A 242 -6.33 3.94 15.50
N ASN A 243 -6.99 2.85 15.90
CA ASN A 243 -6.46 1.51 15.76
C ASN A 243 -6.59 1.02 14.32
N LEU A 244 -5.51 0.50 13.75
CA LEU A 244 -5.53 -0.18 12.47
C LEU A 244 -5.84 -1.66 12.69
N VAL A 245 -6.98 -2.11 12.17
CA VAL A 245 -7.44 -3.50 12.27
C VAL A 245 -7.37 -4.16 10.91
N TRP A 246 -6.52 -5.18 10.77
CA TRP A 246 -6.46 -6.02 9.58
C TRP A 246 -7.55 -7.09 9.63
N LEU A 247 -8.31 -7.22 8.55
CA LEU A 247 -9.47 -8.11 8.44
C LEU A 247 -9.18 -9.40 7.64
N GLY A 248 -7.92 -9.57 7.22
CA GLY A 248 -7.51 -10.70 6.40
C GLY A 248 -7.60 -10.44 4.90
N THR A 249 -7.77 -11.52 4.12
CA THR A 249 -7.76 -11.43 2.66
C THR A 249 -9.07 -10.88 2.11
N SER A 250 -8.97 -10.15 0.98
CA SER A 250 -10.08 -9.63 0.20
C SER A 250 -10.03 -10.17 -1.23
N SER A 251 -11.18 -10.44 -1.82
CA SER A 251 -11.31 -10.84 -3.24
C SER A 251 -11.20 -9.65 -4.21
N LEU A 252 -11.27 -8.41 -3.71
CA LEU A 252 -11.20 -7.21 -4.53
C LEU A 252 -9.82 -7.04 -5.15
N GLN A 253 -9.80 -6.69 -6.44
CA GLN A 253 -8.58 -6.43 -7.20
C GLN A 253 -8.35 -4.92 -7.35
N ALA A 254 -7.13 -4.53 -7.69
CA ALA A 254 -6.72 -3.14 -7.82
C ALA A 254 -7.63 -2.30 -8.73
N ASP A 255 -8.09 -2.86 -9.86
CA ASP A 255 -8.96 -2.15 -10.81
C ASP A 255 -10.36 -1.86 -10.27
N GLN A 256 -10.84 -2.67 -9.33
CA GLN A 256 -12.12 -2.47 -8.65
C GLN A 256 -12.04 -1.36 -7.59
N LEU A 257 -10.86 -1.14 -7.02
CA LEU A 257 -10.62 -0.13 -5.99
C LEU A 257 -10.40 1.27 -6.54
N VAL A 258 -9.87 1.38 -7.75
CA VAL A 258 -9.42 2.65 -8.36
C VAL A 258 -10.23 2.97 -9.61
N GLY A 259 -11.35 2.32 -9.86
CA GLY A 259 -12.32 2.64 -10.92
C GLY A 259 -12.81 4.10 -10.84
N PRO A 260 -13.41 4.68 -11.88
CA PRO A 260 -14.02 5.99 -11.76
C PRO A 260 -14.96 5.98 -10.56
N ALA A 261 -14.95 7.05 -9.75
CA ALA A 261 -15.90 7.22 -8.67
C ALA A 261 -17.33 7.09 -9.26
N GLY A 262 -18.05 6.01 -8.91
CA GLY A 262 -19.28 5.60 -9.58
C GLY A 262 -19.13 4.47 -10.58
N GLY A 263 -17.92 3.92 -10.77
CA GLY A 263 -17.67 2.68 -11.51
C GLY A 263 -17.68 1.45 -10.61
N GLY A 264 -18.59 1.34 -9.68
CA GLY A 264 -19.19 0.02 -9.43
C GLY A 264 -19.54 -0.52 -10.81
N VAL A 265 -19.19 -1.77 -11.11
CA VAL A 265 -19.75 -2.45 -12.25
C VAL A 265 -21.18 -1.94 -12.33
N LYS A 266 -21.56 -1.25 -13.40
CA LYS A 266 -22.98 -1.01 -13.67
C LYS A 266 -23.53 -2.40 -13.91
N GLU A 267 -23.80 -3.08 -12.81
CA GLU A 267 -24.62 -4.26 -12.80
C GLU A 267 -25.86 -3.76 -13.55
N LYS A 268 -26.08 -4.28 -14.78
CA LYS A 268 -27.22 -3.89 -15.56
C LYS A 268 -28.40 -4.01 -14.61
N ALA A 269 -29.32 -3.04 -14.62
CA ALA A 269 -30.43 -3.02 -13.68
C ALA A 269 -31.12 -4.39 -13.56
N GLY A 270 -31.13 -5.19 -14.63
CA GLY A 270 -31.58 -6.56 -14.64
C GLY A 270 -30.71 -7.59 -13.90
N GLU A 271 -29.39 -7.37 -13.78
CA GLU A 271 -28.51 -8.28 -13.01
C GLU A 271 -28.62 -8.01 -11.52
N ARG A 272 -28.75 -6.74 -11.14
CA ARG A 272 -29.01 -6.33 -9.75
C ARG A 272 -30.38 -6.84 -9.28
N ALA A 273 -31.41 -6.71 -10.11
CA ALA A 273 -32.73 -7.25 -9.81
C ALA A 273 -32.69 -8.78 -9.64
N ARG A 274 -32.01 -9.51 -10.54
CA ARG A 274 -31.86 -10.97 -10.42
C ARG A 274 -31.07 -11.38 -9.17
N ARG A 275 -30.05 -10.62 -8.74
CA ARG A 275 -29.31 -10.91 -7.51
C ARG A 275 -30.18 -10.69 -6.28
N VAL A 276 -30.88 -9.55 -6.21
CA VAL A 276 -31.81 -9.24 -5.13
C VAL A 276 -32.93 -10.27 -5.05
N LEU A 277 -33.51 -10.67 -6.19
CA LEU A 277 -34.52 -11.74 -6.25
C LEU A 277 -33.99 -13.09 -5.77
N LYS A 278 -32.73 -13.44 -6.10
CA LYS A 278 -32.09 -14.66 -5.58
C LYS A 278 -31.88 -14.60 -4.07
N GLU A 279 -31.47 -13.45 -3.53
CA GLU A 279 -31.29 -13.25 -2.09
C GLU A 279 -32.64 -13.30 -1.35
N ILE A 280 -33.69 -12.67 -1.89
CA ILE A 280 -35.07 -12.75 -1.37
C ILE A 280 -35.59 -14.19 -1.42
N HIS A 281 -35.37 -14.89 -2.53
CA HIS A 281 -35.78 -16.27 -2.67
C HIS A 281 -35.05 -17.21 -1.69
N ALA A 282 -33.76 -17.00 -1.48
CA ALA A 282 -32.98 -17.75 -0.48
C ALA A 282 -33.47 -17.49 0.95
N LEU A 283 -33.78 -16.22 1.28
CA LEU A 283 -34.38 -15.84 2.57
C LEU A 283 -35.78 -16.44 2.76
N HIS A 284 -36.56 -16.49 1.70
CA HIS A 284 -37.90 -17.08 1.75
C HIS A 284 -37.86 -18.59 1.99
N LEU A 285 -36.93 -19.31 1.34
CA LEU A 285 -36.70 -20.74 1.57
C LEU A 285 -36.19 -21.02 2.99
N ASP A 286 -35.35 -20.18 3.56
CA ASP A 286 -34.93 -20.29 4.96
C ASP A 286 -36.09 -19.99 5.93
N PHE A 287 -36.95 -19.04 5.60
CA PHE A 287 -38.14 -18.71 6.40
C PHE A 287 -39.15 -19.87 6.42
N GLU A 288 -39.47 -20.47 5.26
CA GLU A 288 -40.32 -21.68 5.19
C GLU A 288 -39.72 -22.88 5.93
N ARG A 289 -38.39 -23.01 5.93
CA ARG A 289 -37.68 -24.08 6.64
C ARG A 289 -37.75 -23.93 8.15
N VAL A 290 -37.79 -22.68 8.66
CA VAL A 290 -37.80 -22.35 10.10
C VAL A 290 -39.22 -22.32 10.68
N LEU A 291 -40.21 -21.82 9.92
CA LEU A 291 -41.58 -21.56 10.39
C LEU A 291 -42.64 -22.54 9.83
N GLY A 292 -42.26 -23.40 8.89
CA GLY A 292 -43.22 -24.28 8.18
C GLY A 292 -43.99 -23.55 7.05
N PRO A 293 -44.76 -24.26 6.24
CA PRO A 293 -45.48 -23.71 5.13
C PRO A 293 -46.52 -22.68 5.61
N ALA A 294 -46.54 -21.49 4.98
CA ALA A 294 -47.49 -20.42 5.29
C ALA A 294 -48.97 -20.92 5.07
N ASN A 295 -49.80 -20.59 6.01
CA ASN A 295 -51.24 -20.90 5.90
C ASN A 295 -51.88 -20.06 4.78
N GLY A 296 -52.92 -20.60 4.14
CA GLY A 296 -53.51 -20.17 2.86
C GLY A 296 -53.91 -18.70 2.70
N ASP A 297 -53.97 -17.91 3.77
CA ASP A 297 -54.31 -16.48 3.70
C ASP A 297 -53.12 -15.58 3.29
N ASP A 298 -51.86 -16.07 3.43
CA ASP A 298 -50.66 -15.28 3.12
C ASP A 298 -50.24 -15.39 1.64
N ARG A 299 -50.82 -16.30 0.86
CA ARG A 299 -50.51 -16.49 -0.56
C ARG A 299 -51.09 -15.39 -1.45
N GLN A 300 -52.21 -14.77 -1.08
CA GLN A 300 -52.87 -13.76 -1.91
C GLN A 300 -52.12 -12.45 -2.01
N VAL A 301 -51.21 -12.19 -1.06
CA VAL A 301 -50.35 -10.98 -1.05
C VAL A 301 -49.14 -11.11 -2.01
N LEU A 302 -48.76 -12.33 -2.39
CA LEU A 302 -47.60 -12.57 -3.25
C LEU A 302 -47.97 -12.60 -4.75
N ASP A 303 -49.22 -12.96 -5.11
CA ASP A 303 -49.65 -13.04 -6.49
C ASP A 303 -49.96 -11.65 -7.12
N ASP A 304 -50.09 -10.60 -6.29
CA ASP A 304 -50.29 -9.20 -6.77
C ASP A 304 -48.97 -8.50 -7.19
N TRP A 305 -47.82 -9.19 -7.15
CA TRP A 305 -46.50 -8.64 -7.45
C TRP A 305 -45.83 -9.30 -8.68
N GLU A 306 -46.48 -10.20 -9.40
CA GLU A 306 -46.09 -10.68 -10.72
C GLU A 306 -46.69 -9.79 -11.82
#